data_ebb11438298dfae8d9776de0f180b99a
#
_entry.id   ebb11438298dfae8d9776de0f180b99a
#
_cell.length_a   1.000
_cell.length_b   1.000
_cell.length_c   1.000
_cell.angle_alpha   90.00
_cell.angle_beta   90.00
_cell.angle_gamma   90.00
#
_symmetry.space_group_name_H-M   'P 1'
#
loop_
_entity.id
_entity.type
_entity.pdbx_description
1 polymer ?
#
loop_
_entity_poly.entity_id
_entity_poly.type
_entity_poly.pdbx_seq_one_letter_code
_entity_poly.pdbx_strand_id
1 'polypeptide(L)'
;MRRLFPLLLLVACSSESSDPAKQEKPAEARKIAGVYPEKFKCESVVPLDQLASVLGGSARAIDNTMPVPRGVPQPCNYEITTSAGSEGWTYDIDCRDGYKQRADALFTQYAQDSASNVAEYAKVADAGVKTKPDPDAGPPPRAPEGAVEVAVGAKGLDHHGQGLLFIDDDAPCYVRVVGMDPTKRLELAKAIAKNLTFANAPMRPRPMP
;
A
#
# COMPACT_ATOMS: atom_id res chain seq x y z
N MET A 1 49.04 70.35 -52.33
CA MET A 1 48.27 69.61 -53.29
C MET A 1 47.69 68.40 -52.54
N ARG A 2 46.42 68.50 -52.14
CA ARG A 2 45.67 67.50 -51.38
C ARG A 2 44.91 66.61 -52.34
N ARG A 3 45.17 65.29 -52.37
CA ARG A 3 44.36 64.35 -53.11
C ARG A 3 43.39 63.65 -52.13
N LEU A 4 42.13 63.92 -52.32
CA LEU A 4 41.01 63.24 -51.64
C LEU A 4 40.74 61.91 -52.40
N PHE A 5 40.80 60.80 -51.63
CA PHE A 5 40.22 59.52 -52.08
C PHE A 5 38.80 59.32 -51.54
N PRO A 6 37.84 59.03 -52.34
CA PRO A 6 36.51 58.66 -51.80
C PRO A 6 36.50 57.20 -51.38
N LEU A 7 36.09 56.95 -50.13
CA LEU A 7 35.87 55.66 -49.56
C LEU A 7 34.51 55.13 -50.02
N LEU A 8 34.49 54.12 -50.89
CA LEU A 8 33.26 53.41 -51.26
C LEU A 8 32.94 52.43 -50.14
N LEU A 9 31.83 52.69 -49.42
CA LEU A 9 31.18 51.76 -48.48
C LEU A 9 30.30 50.77 -49.25
N LEU A 10 30.74 49.54 -49.39
CA LEU A 10 29.96 48.44 -49.85
C LEU A 10 29.09 47.92 -48.66
N VAL A 11 27.80 48.23 -48.70
CA VAL A 11 26.82 47.66 -47.80
C VAL A 11 26.43 46.27 -48.33
N ALA A 12 26.98 45.22 -47.73
CA ALA A 12 26.54 43.87 -47.98
C ALA A 12 25.25 43.61 -47.18
N CYS A 13 24.13 43.58 -47.88
CA CYS A 13 22.87 43.05 -47.32
C CYS A 13 23.00 41.53 -47.21
N SER A 14 23.33 41.03 -46.04
CA SER A 14 23.10 39.61 -45.70
C SER A 14 21.61 39.42 -45.45
N SER A 15 20.93 38.78 -46.37
CA SER A 15 19.60 38.25 -46.11
C SER A 15 19.72 37.07 -45.15
N GLU A 16 19.56 37.34 -43.88
CA GLU A 16 19.30 36.30 -42.85
C GLU A 16 17.94 35.69 -43.17
N SER A 17 17.95 34.52 -43.77
CA SER A 17 16.77 33.66 -43.82
C SER A 17 16.48 33.22 -42.38
N SER A 18 15.50 33.87 -41.78
CA SER A 18 14.91 33.48 -40.49
C SER A 18 14.20 32.14 -40.73
N ASP A 19 14.90 31.02 -40.50
CA ASP A 19 14.26 29.75 -40.23
C ASP A 19 13.31 29.98 -39.04
N PRO A 20 12.02 29.64 -39.19
CA PRO A 20 11.14 29.67 -38.03
C PRO A 20 11.69 28.68 -37.01
N ALA A 21 12.37 29.20 -35.99
CA ALA A 21 12.82 28.43 -34.88
C ALA A 21 11.67 27.49 -34.47
N LYS A 22 11.91 26.19 -34.60
CA LYS A 22 11.08 25.18 -33.95
C LYS A 22 10.97 25.62 -32.48
N GLN A 23 9.82 26.22 -32.13
CA GLN A 23 9.46 26.40 -30.75
C GLN A 23 9.40 25.01 -30.14
N GLU A 24 10.50 24.57 -29.53
CA GLU A 24 10.47 23.41 -28.65
C GLU A 24 9.37 23.70 -27.64
N LYS A 25 8.25 22.94 -27.75
CA LYS A 25 7.24 22.95 -26.69
C LYS A 25 7.98 22.77 -25.38
N PRO A 26 7.73 23.65 -24.38
CA PRO A 26 8.31 23.47 -23.07
C PRO A 26 8.02 22.03 -22.63
N ALA A 27 9.07 21.28 -22.31
CA ALA A 27 8.90 19.92 -21.82
C ALA A 27 7.91 20.00 -20.66
N GLU A 28 6.76 19.38 -20.81
CA GLU A 28 5.77 19.33 -19.73
C GLU A 28 6.49 18.81 -18.50
N ALA A 29 6.51 19.63 -17.44
CA ALA A 29 7.15 19.27 -16.20
C ALA A 29 6.53 17.95 -15.71
N ARG A 30 7.27 16.85 -15.82
CA ARG A 30 6.78 15.53 -15.41
C ARG A 30 6.33 15.62 -13.96
N LYS A 31 5.05 15.34 -13.72
CA LYS A 31 4.52 15.34 -12.37
C LYS A 31 5.29 14.32 -11.55
N ILE A 32 5.85 14.75 -10.44
CA ILE A 32 6.52 13.90 -9.48
C ILE A 32 5.44 13.38 -8.53
N ALA A 33 5.43 12.08 -8.27
CA ALA A 33 4.48 11.44 -7.39
C ALA A 33 5.20 10.51 -6.40
N GLY A 34 4.50 10.15 -5.34
CA GLY A 34 5.04 9.45 -4.19
C GLY A 34 5.38 10.39 -3.04
N VAL A 35 5.34 9.87 -1.85
CA VAL A 35 5.66 10.57 -0.60
C VAL A 35 6.81 9.83 0.08
N TYR A 36 7.83 10.54 0.55
CA TYR A 36 8.89 9.90 1.31
C TYR A 36 8.31 9.10 2.49
N PRO A 37 8.72 7.83 2.70
CA PRO A 37 8.15 6.97 3.74
C PRO A 37 8.12 7.59 5.13
N GLU A 38 9.15 8.36 5.49
CA GLU A 38 9.26 9.08 6.76
C GLU A 38 8.32 10.30 6.88
N LYS A 39 7.72 10.71 5.78
CA LYS A 39 6.72 11.80 5.73
C LYS A 39 5.31 11.31 5.45
N PHE A 40 5.17 10.01 5.27
CA PHE A 40 3.87 9.40 5.00
C PHE A 40 2.94 9.56 6.20
N LYS A 41 1.69 9.87 5.93
CA LYS A 41 0.62 9.99 6.93
C LYS A 41 -0.49 9.02 6.58
N CYS A 42 -0.85 8.19 7.51
CA CYS A 42 -1.89 7.16 7.35
C CYS A 42 -3.23 7.76 6.91
N GLU A 43 -3.59 8.93 7.44
CA GLU A 43 -4.83 9.62 7.11
C GLU A 43 -4.89 10.12 5.66
N SER A 44 -3.75 10.16 4.95
CA SER A 44 -3.73 10.47 3.51
C SER A 44 -4.29 9.34 2.65
N VAL A 45 -4.41 8.12 3.21
CA VAL A 45 -5.00 6.95 2.56
C VAL A 45 -6.37 6.64 3.15
N VAL A 46 -6.48 6.51 4.47
CA VAL A 46 -7.77 6.31 5.14
C VAL A 46 -7.93 7.32 6.27
N PRO A 47 -8.72 8.40 6.06
CA PRO A 47 -9.07 9.34 7.12
C PRO A 47 -9.79 8.65 8.29
N LEU A 48 -9.67 9.20 9.50
CA LEU A 48 -10.24 8.60 10.72
C LEU A 48 -11.77 8.44 10.66
N ASP A 49 -12.48 9.36 10.03
CA ASP A 49 -13.93 9.30 9.85
C ASP A 49 -14.33 8.16 8.89
N GLN A 50 -13.59 7.97 7.81
CA GLN A 50 -13.80 6.83 6.91
C GLN A 50 -13.47 5.52 7.62
N LEU A 51 -12.37 5.45 8.38
CA LEU A 51 -12.02 4.28 9.17
C LEU A 51 -13.11 3.92 10.18
N ALA A 52 -13.61 4.92 10.90
CA ALA A 52 -14.74 4.77 11.85
C ALA A 52 -15.99 4.23 11.16
N SER A 53 -16.31 4.74 9.96
CA SER A 53 -17.45 4.29 9.15
C SER A 53 -17.31 2.83 8.71
N VAL A 54 -16.12 2.45 8.21
CA VAL A 54 -15.84 1.09 7.72
C VAL A 54 -15.85 0.07 8.87
N LEU A 55 -15.25 0.41 10.01
CA LEU A 55 -15.08 -0.51 11.14
C LEU A 55 -16.22 -0.46 12.16
N GLY A 56 -17.13 0.52 12.03
CA GLY A 56 -18.36 0.58 12.83
C GLY A 56 -18.13 1.02 14.27
N GLY A 57 -17.29 2.05 14.50
CA GLY A 57 -17.01 2.58 15.84
C GLY A 57 -16.34 3.95 15.80
N SER A 58 -15.84 4.44 16.92
CA SER A 58 -14.97 5.61 16.93
C SER A 58 -13.52 5.19 16.75
N ALA A 59 -12.81 5.84 15.83
CA ALA A 59 -11.42 5.53 15.51
C ALA A 59 -10.44 6.51 16.18
N ARG A 60 -9.37 5.99 16.73
CA ARG A 60 -8.25 6.77 17.27
C ARG A 60 -6.92 6.20 16.75
N ALA A 61 -6.07 7.06 16.21
CA ALA A 61 -4.71 6.65 15.85
C ALA A 61 -3.90 6.36 17.11
N ILE A 62 -3.07 5.32 17.04
CA ILE A 62 -2.11 4.95 18.08
C ILE A 62 -0.72 5.24 17.56
N ASP A 63 0.01 6.10 18.25
CA ASP A 63 1.43 6.31 17.97
C ASP A 63 2.22 5.07 18.41
N ASN A 64 2.75 4.36 17.45
CA ASN A 64 3.58 3.20 17.68
C ASN A 64 4.88 3.36 16.88
N THR A 65 5.95 3.70 17.57
CA THR A 65 7.29 3.78 16.98
C THR A 65 7.94 2.40 17.03
N MET A 66 7.84 1.65 15.95
CA MET A 66 8.52 0.36 15.81
C MET A 66 9.74 0.49 14.90
N PRO A 67 10.78 -0.32 15.10
CA PRO A 67 11.84 -0.45 14.12
C PRO A 67 11.27 -0.97 12.80
N VAL A 68 11.30 -0.17 11.74
CA VAL A 68 10.87 -0.57 10.40
C VAL A 68 12.07 -0.63 9.45
N PRO A 69 12.04 -1.48 8.42
CA PRO A 69 13.08 -1.51 7.40
C PRO A 69 13.20 -0.15 6.69
N ARG A 70 14.41 0.21 6.28
CA ARG A 70 14.62 1.45 5.53
C ARG A 70 13.73 1.51 4.29
N GLY A 71 13.04 2.62 4.11
CA GLY A 71 12.15 2.84 2.96
C GLY A 71 10.75 2.27 3.14
N VAL A 72 10.40 1.81 4.34
CA VAL A 72 9.04 1.44 4.74
C VAL A 72 8.52 2.50 5.71
N PRO A 73 7.28 2.99 5.58
CA PRO A 73 6.68 3.88 6.58
C PRO A 73 6.39 3.13 7.87
N GLN A 74 6.13 3.87 8.94
CA GLN A 74 5.58 3.29 10.16
C GLN A 74 4.21 2.65 9.87
N PRO A 75 3.89 1.52 10.54
CA PRO A 75 2.55 0.93 10.47
C PRO A 75 1.48 1.92 10.91
N CYS A 76 0.35 1.86 10.26
CA CYS A 76 -0.83 2.64 10.61
C CYS A 76 -1.64 1.87 11.66
N ASN A 77 -1.53 2.28 12.92
CA ASN A 77 -2.16 1.60 14.04
C ASN A 77 -3.34 2.40 14.57
N TYR A 78 -4.44 1.71 14.84
CA TYR A 78 -5.68 2.31 15.31
C TYR A 78 -6.31 1.48 16.43
N GLU A 79 -7.00 2.17 17.30
CA GLU A 79 -7.95 1.59 18.22
C GLU A 79 -9.36 1.99 17.77
N ILE A 80 -10.22 1.00 17.62
CA ILE A 80 -11.62 1.19 17.28
C ILE A 80 -12.45 0.85 18.51
N THR A 81 -13.16 1.83 19.03
CA THR A 81 -14.06 1.66 20.17
C THR A 81 -15.50 1.53 19.69
N THR A 82 -16.13 0.41 20.02
CA THR A 82 -17.53 0.10 19.76
C THR A 82 -18.30 -0.08 21.07
N SER A 83 -19.59 -0.33 21.00
CA SER A 83 -20.38 -0.71 22.18
C SER A 83 -19.98 -2.05 22.81
N ALA A 84 -19.27 -2.90 22.04
CA ALA A 84 -18.77 -4.20 22.50
C ALA A 84 -17.37 -4.13 23.14
N GLY A 85 -16.69 -3.00 23.02
CA GLY A 85 -15.33 -2.80 23.53
C GLY A 85 -14.39 -2.15 22.51
N SER A 86 -13.09 -2.21 22.79
CA SER A 86 -12.05 -1.66 21.92
C SER A 86 -11.27 -2.78 21.21
N GLU A 87 -10.97 -2.57 19.93
CA GLU A 87 -10.23 -3.47 19.07
C GLU A 87 -9.02 -2.75 18.45
N GLY A 88 -7.88 -3.45 18.35
CA GLY A 88 -6.71 -2.97 17.62
C GLY A 88 -6.79 -3.30 16.14
N TRP A 89 -6.50 -2.32 15.28
CA TRP A 89 -6.42 -2.46 13.84
C TRP A 89 -5.12 -1.89 13.32
N THR A 90 -4.51 -2.56 12.35
CA THR A 90 -3.25 -2.12 11.76
C THR A 90 -3.27 -2.33 10.26
N TYR A 91 -2.67 -1.42 9.49
CA TYR A 91 -2.25 -1.72 8.14
C TYR A 91 -0.83 -1.25 7.87
N ASP A 92 -0.11 -2.04 7.07
CA ASP A 92 1.26 -1.82 6.64
C ASP A 92 1.29 -1.65 5.12
N ILE A 93 2.13 -0.74 4.62
CA ILE A 93 2.31 -0.51 3.18
C ILE A 93 3.79 -0.64 2.85
N ASP A 94 4.13 -1.45 1.86
CA ASP A 94 5.49 -1.55 1.32
C ASP A 94 5.52 -1.28 -0.18
N CYS A 95 6.08 -0.13 -0.55
CA CYS A 95 6.21 0.34 -1.93
C CYS A 95 7.66 0.35 -2.42
N ARG A 96 8.57 -0.33 -1.74
CA ARG A 96 9.98 -0.41 -2.16
C ARG A 96 10.12 -1.19 -3.47
N ASP A 97 11.16 -0.90 -4.22
CA ASP A 97 11.49 -1.68 -5.40
C ASP A 97 11.56 -3.18 -5.06
N GLY A 98 11.00 -4.02 -5.93
CA GLY A 98 10.87 -5.45 -5.67
C GLY A 98 9.69 -5.83 -4.73
N TYR A 99 8.72 -4.94 -4.53
CA TYR A 99 7.53 -5.21 -3.71
C TYR A 99 6.76 -6.48 -4.15
N LYS A 100 6.68 -6.75 -5.46
CA LYS A 100 5.99 -7.94 -5.98
C LYS A 100 6.63 -9.23 -5.49
N GLN A 101 7.95 -9.35 -5.57
CA GLN A 101 8.67 -10.54 -5.09
C GLN A 101 8.48 -10.75 -3.58
N ARG A 102 8.48 -9.65 -2.80
CA ARG A 102 8.22 -9.75 -1.36
C ARG A 102 6.77 -10.13 -1.08
N ALA A 103 5.81 -9.56 -1.81
CA ALA A 103 4.42 -9.95 -1.71
C ALA A 103 4.21 -11.43 -2.06
N ASP A 104 4.80 -11.92 -3.16
CA ASP A 104 4.68 -13.31 -3.57
C ASP A 104 5.28 -14.28 -2.54
N ALA A 105 6.39 -13.91 -1.89
CA ALA A 105 6.95 -14.68 -0.78
C ALA A 105 5.98 -14.74 0.41
N LEU A 106 5.35 -13.63 0.76
CA LEU A 106 4.34 -13.58 1.83
C LEU A 106 3.06 -14.37 1.46
N PHE A 107 2.57 -14.29 0.23
CA PHE A 107 1.45 -15.10 -0.24
C PHE A 107 1.76 -16.58 -0.13
N THR A 108 2.97 -16.98 -0.52
CA THR A 108 3.42 -18.37 -0.40
C THR A 108 3.48 -18.81 1.06
N GLN A 109 4.02 -17.98 1.93
CA GLN A 109 4.07 -18.25 3.36
C GLN A 109 2.66 -18.40 3.95
N TYR A 110 1.74 -17.48 3.66
CA TYR A 110 0.36 -17.54 4.15
C TYR A 110 -0.35 -18.83 3.72
N ALA A 111 -0.16 -19.24 2.46
CA ALA A 111 -0.73 -20.49 1.96
C ALA A 111 -0.13 -21.72 2.67
N GLN A 112 1.18 -21.72 2.92
CA GLN A 112 1.87 -22.82 3.61
C GLN A 112 1.46 -22.91 5.08
N ASP A 113 1.44 -21.78 5.80
CA ASP A 113 1.04 -21.73 7.20
C ASP A 113 -0.41 -22.18 7.37
N SER A 114 -1.29 -21.75 6.47
CA SER A 114 -2.67 -22.20 6.42
C SER A 114 -2.79 -23.72 6.26
N ALA A 115 -2.11 -24.28 5.27
CA ALA A 115 -2.13 -25.72 4.99
C ALA A 115 -1.58 -26.52 6.19
N SER A 116 -0.52 -26.04 6.83
CA SER A 116 0.09 -26.66 8.00
C SER A 116 -0.86 -26.65 9.19
N ASN A 117 -1.51 -25.54 9.47
CA ASN A 117 -2.46 -25.40 10.57
C ASN A 117 -3.69 -26.30 10.41
N VAL A 118 -4.24 -26.37 9.18
CA VAL A 118 -5.37 -27.27 8.86
C VAL A 118 -4.96 -28.74 9.02
N ALA A 119 -3.78 -29.12 8.55
CA ALA A 119 -3.27 -30.49 8.67
C ALA A 119 -2.99 -30.89 10.13
N GLU A 120 -2.47 -29.98 10.94
CA GLU A 120 -2.23 -30.23 12.35
C GLU A 120 -3.56 -30.38 13.13
N TYR A 121 -4.52 -29.51 12.86
CA TYR A 121 -5.85 -29.62 13.45
C TYR A 121 -6.52 -30.96 13.10
N ALA A 122 -6.45 -31.38 11.85
CA ALA A 122 -7.01 -32.67 11.42
C ALA A 122 -6.38 -33.86 12.16
N LYS A 123 -5.05 -33.83 12.37
CA LYS A 123 -4.35 -34.87 13.15
C LYS A 123 -4.83 -34.92 14.60
N VAL A 124 -5.03 -33.77 15.24
CA VAL A 124 -5.53 -33.70 16.61
C VAL A 124 -6.98 -34.17 16.70
N ALA A 125 -7.82 -33.82 15.71
CA ALA A 125 -9.19 -34.28 15.64
C ALA A 125 -9.30 -35.80 15.42
N ASP A 126 -8.46 -36.36 14.53
CA ASP A 126 -8.40 -37.79 14.24
C ASP A 126 -7.80 -38.61 15.39
N ALA A 127 -6.85 -38.06 16.12
CA ALA A 127 -6.25 -38.73 17.29
C ALA A 127 -7.25 -38.99 18.39
N GLY A 128 -8.49 -38.49 18.22
CA GLY A 128 -9.62 -38.75 19.09
C GLY A 128 -9.22 -38.61 20.54
N VAL A 129 -9.06 -37.37 20.99
CA VAL A 129 -8.92 -37.14 22.42
C VAL A 129 -10.21 -37.66 23.06
N LYS A 130 -10.18 -38.92 23.53
CA LYS A 130 -11.21 -39.52 24.36
C LYS A 130 -11.16 -38.86 25.75
N THR A 131 -11.17 -37.54 25.79
CA THR A 131 -11.41 -36.81 27.00
C THR A 131 -12.90 -36.92 27.28
N LYS A 132 -13.18 -37.49 28.45
CA LYS A 132 -14.52 -37.42 29.01
C LYS A 132 -15.02 -36.01 28.88
N PRO A 133 -16.24 -35.74 28.32
CA PRO A 133 -16.72 -34.40 28.14
C PRO A 133 -16.62 -33.65 29.49
N ASP A 134 -15.78 -32.66 29.56
CA ASP A 134 -15.76 -31.73 30.67
C ASP A 134 -16.97 -30.83 30.53
N PRO A 135 -17.95 -30.87 31.44
CA PRO A 135 -19.14 -30.04 31.34
C PRO A 135 -18.82 -28.54 31.39
N ASP A 136 -17.64 -28.16 31.90
CA ASP A 136 -17.16 -26.77 31.94
C ASP A 136 -16.24 -26.41 30.77
N ALA A 137 -15.93 -27.39 29.89
CA ALA A 137 -15.20 -27.10 28.66
C ALA A 137 -16.06 -26.23 27.75
N GLY A 138 -15.53 -25.09 27.36
CA GLY A 138 -16.15 -24.22 26.36
C GLY A 138 -16.39 -24.95 25.03
N PRO A 139 -17.07 -24.33 24.07
CA PRO A 139 -17.29 -24.96 22.75
C PRO A 139 -15.96 -25.43 22.15
N PRO A 140 -15.95 -26.57 21.43
CA PRO A 140 -14.74 -27.10 20.85
C PRO A 140 -14.05 -26.06 19.97
N PRO A 141 -12.71 -26.04 19.95
CA PRO A 141 -11.96 -25.13 19.10
C PRO A 141 -12.48 -25.22 17.66
N ARG A 142 -12.77 -24.05 17.06
CA ARG A 142 -13.17 -24.00 15.66
C ARG A 142 -12.00 -24.47 14.80
N ALA A 143 -12.28 -25.28 13.78
CA ALA A 143 -11.28 -25.66 12.81
C ALA A 143 -10.62 -24.39 12.23
N PRO A 144 -9.28 -24.35 12.09
CA PRO A 144 -8.61 -23.21 11.48
C PRO A 144 -9.10 -23.07 10.04
N GLU A 145 -9.58 -21.88 9.73
CA GLU A 145 -9.95 -21.55 8.36
C GLU A 145 -8.67 -21.37 7.55
N GLY A 146 -8.62 -21.97 6.35
CA GLY A 146 -7.52 -21.80 5.42
C GLY A 146 -7.40 -20.36 4.93
N ALA A 147 -6.30 -20.06 4.26
CA ALA A 147 -6.17 -18.79 3.53
C ALA A 147 -7.17 -18.75 2.38
N VAL A 148 -7.89 -17.65 2.22
CA VAL A 148 -8.96 -17.46 1.23
C VAL A 148 -8.59 -16.33 0.27
N GLU A 149 -8.70 -16.58 -1.03
CA GLU A 149 -8.56 -15.53 -2.03
C GLU A 149 -9.71 -14.53 -1.91
N VAL A 150 -9.38 -13.24 -1.98
CA VAL A 150 -10.33 -12.15 -1.86
C VAL A 150 -10.16 -11.16 -3.00
N ALA A 151 -11.28 -10.57 -3.44
CA ALA A 151 -11.29 -9.61 -4.53
C ALA A 151 -10.90 -8.21 -4.02
N VAL A 152 -9.61 -7.92 -3.95
CA VAL A 152 -9.05 -6.60 -3.65
C VAL A 152 -7.68 -6.46 -4.33
N GLY A 153 -7.45 -5.32 -4.99
CA GLY A 153 -6.23 -5.08 -5.76
C GLY A 153 -6.00 -6.12 -6.88
N ALA A 154 -4.79 -6.19 -7.40
CA ALA A 154 -4.40 -7.16 -8.43
C ALA A 154 -4.38 -8.61 -7.92
N LYS A 155 -4.17 -8.80 -6.62
CA LYS A 155 -4.15 -10.10 -5.95
C LYS A 155 -4.38 -9.88 -4.46
N GLY A 156 -5.33 -10.61 -3.88
CA GLY A 156 -5.64 -10.54 -2.45
C GLY A 156 -5.80 -11.92 -1.82
N LEU A 157 -5.34 -12.06 -0.58
CA LEU A 157 -5.43 -13.28 0.23
C LEU A 157 -5.71 -12.89 1.68
N ASP A 158 -6.77 -13.44 2.27
CA ASP A 158 -7.06 -13.29 3.69
C ASP A 158 -6.68 -14.56 4.45
N HIS A 159 -5.95 -14.40 5.53
CA HIS A 159 -5.55 -15.48 6.43
C HIS A 159 -6.00 -15.15 7.86
N HIS A 160 -6.77 -16.02 8.45
CA HIS A 160 -7.44 -15.78 9.75
C HIS A 160 -6.48 -15.26 10.84
N GLY A 161 -5.28 -15.83 10.96
CA GLY A 161 -4.31 -15.47 12.02
C GLY A 161 -3.27 -14.42 11.63
N GLN A 162 -3.10 -14.11 10.33
CA GLN A 162 -2.05 -13.21 9.84
C GLN A 162 -2.59 -11.92 9.20
N GLY A 163 -3.90 -11.89 8.92
CA GLY A 163 -4.58 -10.76 8.29
C GLY A 163 -4.70 -10.91 6.78
N LEU A 164 -5.15 -9.84 6.13
CA LEU A 164 -5.36 -9.76 4.70
C LEU A 164 -4.14 -9.10 4.03
N LEU A 165 -3.60 -9.76 3.01
CA LEU A 165 -2.52 -9.26 2.17
C LEU A 165 -3.03 -9.01 0.76
N PHE A 166 -2.70 -7.86 0.15
CA PHE A 166 -3.00 -7.62 -1.24
C PHE A 166 -1.91 -6.81 -1.95
N ILE A 167 -1.84 -6.98 -3.30
CA ILE A 167 -1.06 -6.12 -4.19
C ILE A 167 -2.00 -5.06 -4.74
N ASP A 168 -1.63 -3.80 -4.61
CA ASP A 168 -2.43 -2.69 -5.10
C ASP A 168 -2.38 -2.58 -6.64
N ASP A 169 -3.48 -2.11 -7.25
CA ASP A 169 -3.59 -1.97 -8.71
C ASP A 169 -2.97 -0.65 -9.20
N ASP A 170 -3.15 0.42 -8.45
CA ASP A 170 -2.82 1.79 -8.85
C ASP A 170 -1.45 2.24 -8.33
N ALA A 171 -1.02 1.73 -7.18
CA ALA A 171 0.26 2.04 -6.57
C ALA A 171 1.21 0.82 -6.62
N PRO A 172 2.52 1.02 -6.81
CA PRO A 172 3.50 -0.06 -6.83
C PRO A 172 3.80 -0.58 -5.41
N CYS A 173 2.78 -1.08 -4.73
CA CYS A 173 2.82 -1.45 -3.34
C CYS A 173 2.13 -2.79 -3.08
N TYR A 174 2.50 -3.43 -1.99
CA TYR A 174 1.60 -4.37 -1.32
C TYR A 174 1.20 -3.82 0.04
N VAL A 175 0.04 -4.25 0.50
CA VAL A 175 -0.56 -3.83 1.76
C VAL A 175 -0.95 -5.05 2.56
N ARG A 176 -0.73 -4.99 3.87
CA ARG A 176 -1.25 -5.97 4.82
C ARG A 176 -2.20 -5.27 5.78
N VAL A 177 -3.38 -5.86 6.01
CA VAL A 177 -4.40 -5.38 6.94
C VAL A 177 -4.61 -6.41 8.04
N VAL A 178 -4.47 -6.02 9.29
CA VAL A 178 -4.62 -6.88 10.47
C VAL A 178 -5.76 -6.37 11.34
N GLY A 179 -6.64 -7.29 11.72
CA GLY A 179 -7.80 -7.07 12.60
C GLY A 179 -8.55 -8.38 12.78
N MET A 180 -9.42 -8.47 13.76
CA MET A 180 -10.06 -9.74 14.14
C MET A 180 -11.16 -10.17 13.15
N ASP A 181 -11.95 -9.23 12.64
CA ASP A 181 -13.09 -9.50 11.78
C ASP A 181 -12.67 -9.57 10.28
N PRO A 182 -12.80 -10.73 9.61
CA PRO A 182 -12.39 -10.88 8.21
C PRO A 182 -13.22 -10.02 7.24
N THR A 183 -14.51 -9.79 7.53
CA THR A 183 -15.37 -8.95 6.70
C THR A 183 -14.91 -7.49 6.77
N LYS A 184 -14.67 -6.98 7.97
CA LYS A 184 -14.15 -5.63 8.18
C LYS A 184 -12.72 -5.47 7.62
N ARG A 185 -11.86 -6.52 7.69
CA ARG A 185 -10.54 -6.50 7.03
C ARG A 185 -10.67 -6.27 5.54
N LEU A 186 -11.59 -6.99 4.87
CA LEU A 186 -11.82 -6.85 3.45
C LEU A 186 -12.36 -5.46 3.09
N GLU A 187 -13.31 -4.93 3.85
CA GLU A 187 -13.84 -3.59 3.62
C GLU A 187 -12.76 -2.50 3.83
N LEU A 188 -11.92 -2.63 4.86
CA LEU A 188 -10.79 -1.73 5.07
C LEU A 188 -9.76 -1.85 3.92
N ALA A 189 -9.44 -3.06 3.49
CA ALA A 189 -8.53 -3.29 2.37
C ALA A 189 -9.05 -2.65 1.07
N LYS A 190 -10.35 -2.76 0.78
CA LYS A 190 -10.98 -2.07 -0.37
C LYS A 190 -10.92 -0.55 -0.24
N ALA A 191 -11.13 -0.01 0.97
CA ALA A 191 -11.01 1.42 1.21
C ALA A 191 -9.57 1.92 0.99
N ILE A 192 -8.58 1.15 1.44
CA ILE A 192 -7.17 1.44 1.20
C ILE A 192 -6.86 1.38 -0.30
N ALA A 193 -7.21 0.30 -1.00
CA ALA A 193 -6.98 0.13 -2.43
C ALA A 193 -7.60 1.25 -3.27
N LYS A 194 -8.79 1.72 -2.89
CA LYS A 194 -9.46 2.84 -3.57
C LYS A 194 -8.72 4.16 -3.42
N ASN A 195 -8.07 4.40 -2.30
CA ASN A 195 -7.49 5.70 -1.94
C ASN A 195 -5.96 5.74 -2.10
N LEU A 196 -5.30 4.58 -2.08
CA LEU A 196 -3.87 4.47 -2.32
C LEU A 196 -3.59 4.62 -3.81
N THR A 197 -2.83 5.62 -4.16
CA THR A 197 -2.50 5.95 -5.55
C THR A 197 -1.00 6.14 -5.70
N PHE A 198 -0.51 6.15 -6.92
CA PHE A 198 0.89 6.47 -7.18
C PHE A 198 1.30 7.83 -6.59
N ALA A 199 0.36 8.78 -6.48
CA ALA A 199 0.64 10.13 -5.96
C ALA A 199 0.91 10.17 -4.46
N ASN A 200 0.20 9.36 -3.67
CA ASN A 200 0.31 9.34 -2.20
C ASN A 200 1.02 8.10 -1.64
N ALA A 201 1.47 7.19 -2.52
CA ALA A 201 2.21 5.99 -2.10
C ALA A 201 3.48 6.33 -1.31
N PRO A 202 3.76 5.62 -0.19
CA PRO A 202 4.96 5.85 0.62
C PRO A 202 6.21 5.29 -0.07
N MET A 203 6.71 6.02 -1.05
CA MET A 203 7.91 5.66 -1.80
C MET A 203 8.74 6.90 -2.10
N ARG A 204 10.01 6.69 -2.51
CA ARG A 204 10.82 7.81 -2.98
C ARG A 204 10.13 8.50 -4.17
N PRO A 205 9.88 9.82 -4.10
CA PRO A 205 9.23 10.55 -5.19
C PRO A 205 9.96 10.36 -6.52
N ARG A 206 9.19 10.06 -7.56
CA ARG A 206 9.70 9.83 -8.92
C ARG A 206 8.70 10.32 -9.96
N PRO A 207 9.13 10.57 -11.22
CA PRO A 207 8.21 10.93 -12.30
C PRO A 207 7.10 9.88 -12.46
N MET A 208 5.88 10.36 -12.69
CA MET A 208 4.76 9.47 -13.02
C MET A 208 5.04 8.73 -14.33
N PRO A 209 4.65 7.46 -14.43
CA PRO A 209 4.81 6.69 -15.66
C PRO A 209 4.03 7.26 -16.84
#